data_9ceb7c7a8f0ffa92e947bf2dff0203b4
#
_entry.id   9ceb7c7a8f0ffa92e947bf2dff0203b4
#
_cell.length_a   1.000
_cell.length_b   1.000
_cell.length_c   1.000
_cell.angle_alpha   90.00
_cell.angle_beta   90.00
_cell.angle_gamma   90.00
#
_symmetry.space_group_name_H-M   'P 1'
#
loop_
_entity.id
_entity.type
_entity.pdbx_description
1 polymer ?
#
loop_
_entity_poly.entity_id
_entity_poly.type
_entity_poly.pdbx_seq_one_letter_code
_entity_poly.pdbx_strand_id
1 'polypeptide(L)'
;DKVTVKLLEDGGVEVIDNGRGIPVEMHASGAPTVQVVMTQLHAGGKFDSDSYAVSGGLHGVGISVVNALSTRVEAEIKRDGKHWYQNFQNAVPDDLVEGGNARGTGTKIRFWADPEVFETTEYDYDIIARRLQEMAFLNKGLSIELIDERVTEEQIELEEIADAESGETSADETSFDAVSYTHLRAHE
;
A
#
# COMPACT_ATOMS: atom_id res chain seq x y z
N ASP A 1 8.84 -7.77 -9.33
CA ASP A 1 8.27 -6.57 -8.70
C ASP A 1 7.81 -6.94 -7.28
N LYS A 2 7.98 -6.01 -6.32
CA LYS A 2 7.59 -6.22 -4.91
C LYS A 2 6.64 -5.12 -4.45
N VAL A 3 5.59 -5.53 -3.72
CA VAL A 3 4.70 -4.64 -2.97
C VAL A 3 4.67 -5.10 -1.52
N THR A 4 4.82 -4.17 -0.57
CA THR A 4 4.65 -4.42 0.85
C THR A 4 3.44 -3.63 1.34
N VAL A 5 2.53 -4.30 2.01
CA VAL A 5 1.34 -3.71 2.65
C VAL A 5 1.49 -3.86 4.15
N LYS A 6 1.29 -2.76 4.89
CA LYS A 6 1.34 -2.77 6.35
C LYS A 6 0.04 -2.23 6.94
N LEU A 7 -0.47 -2.91 7.94
CA LEU A 7 -1.51 -2.41 8.83
C LEU A 7 -0.84 -1.75 10.03
N LEU A 8 -0.97 -0.44 10.15
CA LEU A 8 -0.26 0.35 11.16
C LEU A 8 -1.00 0.35 12.50
N GLU A 9 -0.27 0.47 13.60
CA GLU A 9 -0.82 0.53 14.96
C GLU A 9 -1.84 1.68 15.15
N ASP A 10 -1.66 2.79 14.41
CA ASP A 10 -2.52 3.97 14.48
C ASP A 10 -3.80 3.87 13.60
N GLY A 11 -4.09 2.67 13.07
CA GLY A 11 -5.24 2.40 12.21
C GLY A 11 -5.05 2.81 10.75
N GLY A 12 -3.86 3.28 10.38
CA GLY A 12 -3.51 3.57 8.99
C GLY A 12 -3.09 2.32 8.22
N VAL A 13 -2.98 2.48 6.91
CA VAL A 13 -2.39 1.47 6.00
C VAL A 13 -1.24 2.09 5.24
N GLU A 14 -0.11 1.37 5.16
CA GLU A 14 1.04 1.75 4.34
C GLU A 14 1.19 0.76 3.19
N VAL A 15 1.31 1.27 1.97
CA VAL A 15 1.62 0.48 0.77
C VAL A 15 2.90 0.99 0.15
N ILE A 16 3.87 0.09 -0.03
CA ILE A 16 5.19 0.40 -0.60
C ILE A 16 5.39 -0.45 -1.84
N ASP A 17 5.77 0.16 -2.95
CA ASP A 17 6.23 -0.53 -4.16
C ASP A 17 7.67 -0.15 -4.53
N ASN A 18 8.31 -1.02 -5.31
CA ASN A 18 9.63 -0.79 -5.90
C ASN A 18 9.54 -0.47 -7.40
N GLY A 19 8.43 0.07 -7.85
CA GLY A 19 8.20 0.47 -9.23
C GLY A 19 8.96 1.73 -9.63
N ARG A 20 8.52 2.37 -10.70
CA ARG A 20 9.19 3.56 -11.26
C ARG A 20 9.00 4.84 -10.44
N GLY A 21 8.11 4.82 -9.46
CA GLY A 21 7.64 6.00 -8.73
C GLY A 21 6.61 6.82 -9.52
N ILE A 22 5.62 7.37 -8.85
CA ILE A 22 4.62 8.25 -9.48
C ILE A 22 5.35 9.46 -10.08
N PRO A 23 4.99 9.91 -11.30
CA PRO A 23 5.57 11.11 -11.89
C PRO A 23 5.38 12.36 -11.01
N VAL A 24 6.42 13.18 -10.90
CA VAL A 24 6.46 14.39 -10.03
C VAL A 24 6.57 15.69 -10.82
N GLU A 25 6.88 15.59 -12.13
CA GLU A 25 6.96 16.72 -13.04
C GLU A 25 5.63 17.47 -13.14
N MET A 26 5.70 18.72 -13.59
CA MET A 26 4.50 19.56 -13.79
C MET A 26 3.63 18.99 -14.89
N HIS A 27 2.37 18.76 -14.58
CA HIS A 27 1.35 18.37 -15.53
C HIS A 27 0.85 19.57 -16.35
N ALA A 28 0.24 19.32 -17.52
CA ALA A 28 -0.32 20.37 -18.38
C ALA A 28 -1.40 21.26 -17.71
N SER A 29 -1.99 20.77 -16.62
CA SER A 29 -2.94 21.54 -15.78
C SER A 29 -2.27 22.60 -14.89
N GLY A 30 -0.93 22.63 -14.82
CA GLY A 30 -0.18 23.54 -13.93
C GLY A 30 0.00 23.03 -12.50
N ALA A 31 -0.41 21.78 -12.21
CA ALA A 31 -0.17 21.11 -10.92
C ALA A 31 0.89 20.01 -11.07
N PRO A 32 1.57 19.59 -10.00
CA PRO A 32 2.42 18.41 -10.02
C PRO A 32 1.63 17.16 -10.47
N THR A 33 2.25 16.29 -11.26
CA THR A 33 1.57 15.10 -11.79
C THR A 33 1.07 14.19 -10.67
N VAL A 34 1.83 14.01 -9.58
CA VAL A 34 1.38 13.26 -8.40
C VAL A 34 0.08 13.81 -7.83
N GLN A 35 -0.04 15.14 -7.70
CA GLN A 35 -1.28 15.78 -7.25
C GLN A 35 -2.46 15.46 -8.16
N VAL A 36 -2.26 15.54 -9.48
CA VAL A 36 -3.29 15.20 -10.47
C VAL A 36 -3.74 13.75 -10.35
N VAL A 37 -2.79 12.82 -10.21
CA VAL A 37 -3.08 11.37 -10.02
C VAL A 37 -3.87 11.11 -8.74
N MET A 38 -3.53 11.83 -7.66
CA MET A 38 -4.15 11.64 -6.35
C MET A 38 -5.51 12.31 -6.21
N THR A 39 -5.84 13.32 -7.05
CA THR A 39 -7.05 14.14 -6.88
C THR A 39 -8.04 14.06 -8.04
N GLN A 40 -7.64 13.52 -9.20
CA GLN A 40 -8.50 13.48 -10.37
C GLN A 40 -8.81 12.04 -10.79
N LEU A 41 -10.09 11.75 -11.02
CA LEU A 41 -10.52 10.48 -11.57
C LEU A 41 -9.98 10.31 -13.00
N HIS A 42 -9.55 9.08 -13.34
CA HIS A 42 -9.02 8.73 -14.66
C HIS A 42 -7.70 9.43 -15.06
N ALA A 43 -7.03 10.10 -14.14
CA ALA A 43 -5.74 10.72 -14.44
C ALA A 43 -4.60 9.68 -14.61
N GLY A 44 -4.66 8.55 -13.91
CA GLY A 44 -3.61 7.51 -13.93
C GLY A 44 -3.49 6.74 -15.25
N GLY A 45 -4.48 6.77 -16.13
CA GLY A 45 -4.50 6.02 -17.40
C GLY A 45 -3.83 6.70 -18.59
N LYS A 46 -3.34 7.93 -18.44
CA LYS A 46 -2.83 8.75 -19.57
C LYS A 46 -1.31 8.95 -19.57
N PHE A 47 -0.58 8.36 -18.62
CA PHE A 47 0.84 8.69 -18.44
C PHE A 47 1.81 7.93 -19.33
N ASP A 48 1.40 6.84 -19.98
CA ASP A 48 2.21 6.18 -21.00
C ASP A 48 1.38 5.13 -21.74
N SER A 49 1.04 5.38 -23.00
CA SER A 49 0.26 4.45 -23.82
C SER A 49 1.03 3.17 -24.20
N ASP A 50 2.36 3.14 -24.03
CA ASP A 50 3.20 2.02 -24.45
C ASP A 50 3.75 1.15 -23.32
N SER A 51 3.65 1.57 -22.04
CA SER A 51 4.32 0.88 -20.93
C SER A 51 3.42 0.12 -19.97
N TYR A 52 2.10 0.26 -20.07
CA TYR A 52 1.11 -0.40 -19.19
C TYR A 52 0.22 -1.39 -19.95
N ALA A 53 0.83 -2.27 -20.73
CA ALA A 53 0.08 -3.28 -21.49
C ALA A 53 -0.67 -4.31 -20.59
N VAL A 54 -0.31 -4.40 -19.30
CA VAL A 54 -1.00 -5.24 -18.30
C VAL A 54 -0.91 -4.56 -16.93
N SER A 55 -1.76 -3.59 -16.65
CA SER A 55 -1.94 -3.13 -15.27
C SER A 55 -3.21 -3.75 -14.70
N GLY A 56 -3.12 -4.38 -13.52
CA GLY A 56 -4.28 -4.91 -12.79
C GLY A 56 -5.27 -3.83 -12.33
N GLY A 57 -5.00 -2.57 -12.65
CA GLY A 57 -5.86 -1.41 -12.40
C GLY A 57 -6.73 -1.09 -13.60
N LEU A 58 -8.01 -1.44 -13.55
CA LEU A 58 -8.93 -1.39 -14.69
C LEU A 58 -9.30 0.02 -15.16
N HIS A 59 -9.12 1.11 -14.38
CA HIS A 59 -9.71 2.41 -14.72
C HIS A 59 -8.87 3.64 -14.35
N GLY A 60 -7.69 3.49 -13.75
CA GLY A 60 -6.85 4.62 -13.32
C GLY A 60 -7.50 5.50 -12.24
N VAL A 61 -8.40 4.95 -11.42
CA VAL A 61 -9.15 5.68 -10.38
C VAL A 61 -8.79 5.26 -8.95
N GLY A 62 -8.10 4.14 -8.77
CA GLY A 62 -7.93 3.53 -7.44
C GLY A 62 -7.35 4.49 -6.41
N ILE A 63 -6.24 5.14 -6.73
CA ILE A 63 -5.54 5.99 -5.75
C ILE A 63 -6.30 7.30 -5.47
N SER A 64 -6.96 7.91 -6.46
CA SER A 64 -7.75 9.11 -6.24
C SER A 64 -9.00 8.84 -5.40
N VAL A 65 -9.58 7.64 -5.51
CA VAL A 65 -10.68 7.20 -4.64
C VAL A 65 -10.17 6.97 -3.22
N VAL A 66 -9.02 6.31 -3.02
CA VAL A 66 -8.41 6.18 -1.70
C VAL A 66 -8.22 7.55 -1.05
N ASN A 67 -7.67 8.53 -1.77
CA ASN A 67 -7.49 9.87 -1.26
C ASN A 67 -8.84 10.54 -0.89
N ALA A 68 -9.85 10.42 -1.73
CA ALA A 68 -11.17 11.01 -1.49
C ALA A 68 -11.91 10.40 -0.27
N LEU A 69 -11.61 9.14 0.08
CA LEU A 69 -12.23 8.39 1.18
C LEU A 69 -11.34 8.32 2.43
N SER A 70 -10.32 9.16 2.51
CA SER A 70 -9.38 9.21 3.63
C SER A 70 -9.36 10.60 4.27
N THR A 71 -9.25 10.63 5.60
CA THR A 71 -9.01 11.89 6.32
C THR A 71 -7.62 12.44 6.06
N ARG A 72 -6.65 11.54 5.84
CA ARG A 72 -5.25 11.89 5.58
C ARG A 72 -4.62 10.88 4.62
N VAL A 73 -3.81 11.38 3.69
CA VAL A 73 -2.93 10.58 2.85
C VAL A 73 -1.54 11.21 2.80
N GLU A 74 -0.51 10.37 2.89
CA GLU A 74 0.89 10.76 2.73
C GLU A 74 1.48 10.01 1.54
N ALA A 75 2.06 10.74 0.60
CA ALA A 75 2.77 10.20 -0.53
C ALA A 75 4.27 10.49 -0.41
N GLU A 76 5.09 9.45 -0.39
CA GLU A 76 6.53 9.53 -0.54
C GLU A 76 6.93 8.82 -1.84
N ILE A 77 7.68 9.52 -2.68
CA ILE A 77 8.06 9.02 -4.01
C ILE A 77 9.57 9.08 -4.14
N LYS A 78 10.16 7.99 -4.61
CA LYS A 78 11.57 7.92 -5.01
C LYS A 78 11.62 7.92 -6.53
N ARG A 79 12.08 9.05 -7.10
CA ARG A 79 12.15 9.22 -8.55
C ARG A 79 13.26 10.20 -8.92
N ASP A 80 13.93 9.95 -10.04
CA ASP A 80 14.99 10.81 -10.60
C ASP A 80 16.13 11.12 -9.60
N GLY A 81 16.45 10.12 -8.75
CA GLY A 81 17.51 10.23 -7.74
C GLY A 81 17.14 11.07 -6.51
N LYS A 82 15.89 11.43 -6.34
CA LYS A 82 15.36 12.27 -5.26
C LYS A 82 14.20 11.61 -4.52
N HIS A 83 14.02 12.04 -3.26
CA HIS A 83 12.80 11.83 -2.52
C HIS A 83 11.85 13.00 -2.76
N TRP A 84 10.56 12.71 -2.88
CA TRP A 84 9.49 13.69 -3.01
C TRP A 84 8.39 13.35 -2.03
N TYR A 85 7.79 14.37 -1.42
CA TYR A 85 6.76 14.22 -0.40
C TYR A 85 5.58 15.12 -0.73
N GLN A 86 4.36 14.58 -0.62
CA GLN A 86 3.13 15.35 -0.67
C GLN A 86 2.09 14.74 0.26
N ASN A 87 1.49 15.58 1.11
CA ASN A 87 0.41 15.17 1.99
C ASN A 87 -0.92 15.70 1.48
N PHE A 88 -1.98 15.02 1.92
CA PHE A 88 -3.37 15.38 1.61
C PHE A 88 -4.18 15.29 2.89
N GLN A 89 -4.96 16.34 3.18
CA GLN A 89 -5.93 16.37 4.28
C GLN A 89 -7.32 16.50 3.69
N ASN A 90 -8.19 15.49 3.92
CA ASN A 90 -9.53 15.44 3.30
C ASN A 90 -9.47 15.71 1.78
N ALA A 91 -8.56 15.02 1.10
CA ALA A 91 -8.25 15.16 -0.33
C ALA A 91 -7.68 16.53 -0.78
N VAL A 92 -7.42 17.48 0.13
CA VAL A 92 -6.78 18.75 -0.19
C VAL A 92 -5.26 18.57 -0.11
N PRO A 93 -4.52 18.83 -1.21
CA PRO A 93 -3.06 18.66 -1.25
C PRO A 93 -2.33 19.81 -0.55
N ASP A 94 -1.25 19.45 0.15
CA ASP A 94 -0.17 20.38 0.48
C ASP A 94 0.76 20.59 -0.73
N ASP A 95 1.75 21.46 -0.59
CA ASP A 95 2.78 21.64 -1.61
C ASP A 95 3.63 20.35 -1.77
N LEU A 96 4.00 20.03 -3.02
CA LEU A 96 4.98 18.98 -3.30
C LEU A 96 6.37 19.45 -2.87
N VAL A 97 7.02 18.70 -1.99
CA VAL A 97 8.34 19.02 -1.42
C VAL A 97 9.40 18.07 -1.97
N GLU A 98 10.48 18.64 -2.52
CA GLU A 98 11.70 17.90 -2.84
C GLU A 98 12.50 17.66 -1.56
N GLY A 99 12.81 16.39 -1.27
CA GLY A 99 13.67 15.96 -0.18
C GLY A 99 15.11 15.70 -0.62
N GLY A 100 15.80 14.87 0.16
CA GLY A 100 17.19 14.48 -0.12
C GLY A 100 17.34 13.53 -1.29
N ASN A 101 18.57 13.08 -1.54
CA ASN A 101 18.86 12.09 -2.57
C ASN A 101 18.26 10.73 -2.21
N ALA A 102 17.69 10.06 -3.20
CA ALA A 102 17.15 8.71 -3.09
C ALA A 102 18.01 7.70 -3.87
N ARG A 103 18.07 6.48 -3.36
CA ARG A 103 18.59 5.32 -4.12
C ARG A 103 17.40 4.49 -4.59
N GLY A 104 17.42 4.09 -5.87
CA GLY A 104 16.33 3.35 -6.49
C GLY A 104 15.10 4.20 -6.77
N THR A 105 14.00 3.53 -7.11
CA THR A 105 12.70 4.13 -7.42
C THR A 105 11.59 3.40 -6.65
N GLY A 106 10.42 4.01 -6.55
CA GLY A 106 9.25 3.42 -5.92
C GLY A 106 8.30 4.46 -5.37
N THR A 107 7.16 3.99 -4.89
CA THR A 107 6.16 4.82 -4.22
C THR A 107 5.81 4.22 -2.87
N LYS A 108 5.60 5.06 -1.88
CA LYS A 108 5.03 4.71 -0.58
C LYS A 108 3.84 5.61 -0.33
N ILE A 109 2.69 5.01 -0.09
CA ILE A 109 1.45 5.69 0.25
C ILE A 109 1.02 5.21 1.64
N ARG A 110 0.74 6.16 2.53
CA ARG A 110 0.02 5.92 3.78
C ARG A 110 -1.33 6.59 3.70
N PHE A 111 -2.35 5.95 4.23
CA PHE A 111 -3.68 6.53 4.28
C PHE A 111 -4.46 6.08 5.50
N TRP A 112 -5.37 6.92 5.96
CA TRP A 112 -6.28 6.69 7.08
C TRP A 112 -7.70 6.88 6.58
N ALA A 113 -8.47 5.79 6.60
CA ALA A 113 -9.86 5.79 6.15
C ALA A 113 -10.70 6.77 6.96
N ASP A 114 -11.66 7.41 6.30
CA ASP A 114 -12.53 8.40 6.92
C ASP A 114 -13.68 7.71 7.69
N PRO A 115 -13.75 7.84 9.03
CA PRO A 115 -14.82 7.26 9.84
C PRO A 115 -16.19 7.89 9.60
N GLU A 116 -16.28 9.04 8.93
CA GLU A 116 -17.57 9.61 8.52
C GLU A 116 -18.11 8.92 7.26
N VAL A 117 -17.26 8.25 6.49
CA VAL A 117 -17.62 7.55 5.24
C VAL A 117 -17.83 6.06 5.48
N PHE A 118 -17.00 5.43 6.31
CA PHE A 118 -17.03 4.00 6.56
C PHE A 118 -17.66 3.66 7.90
N GLU A 119 -18.50 2.62 7.95
CA GLU A 119 -19.10 2.11 9.19
C GLU A 119 -18.03 1.61 10.18
N THR A 120 -16.91 1.09 9.67
CA THR A 120 -15.73 0.73 10.44
C THR A 120 -14.46 1.07 9.66
N THR A 121 -13.43 1.50 10.37
CA THR A 121 -12.09 1.74 9.83
C THR A 121 -11.09 0.69 10.32
N GLU A 122 -11.56 -0.34 11.00
CA GLU A 122 -10.76 -1.49 11.40
C GLU A 122 -10.59 -2.46 10.22
N TYR A 123 -9.36 -2.83 9.96
CA TYR A 123 -9.02 -3.73 8.87
C TYR A 123 -8.95 -5.17 9.38
N ASP A 124 -9.68 -6.08 8.70
CA ASP A 124 -9.61 -7.50 8.92
C ASP A 124 -8.40 -8.09 8.17
N TYR A 125 -7.46 -8.67 8.92
CA TYR A 125 -6.22 -9.23 8.37
C TYR A 125 -6.49 -10.37 7.37
N ASP A 126 -7.39 -11.31 7.70
CA ASP A 126 -7.65 -12.49 6.89
C ASP A 126 -8.31 -12.13 5.56
N ILE A 127 -9.22 -11.15 5.60
CA ILE A 127 -9.86 -10.63 4.39
C ILE A 127 -8.83 -10.00 3.48
N ILE A 128 -7.94 -9.16 4.03
CA ILE A 128 -6.88 -8.51 3.26
C ILE A 128 -5.89 -9.52 2.72
N ALA A 129 -5.39 -10.45 3.54
CA ALA A 129 -4.46 -11.49 3.15
C ALA A 129 -5.00 -12.31 1.97
N ARG A 130 -6.26 -12.73 2.04
CA ARG A 130 -6.92 -13.47 0.95
C ARG A 130 -6.99 -12.67 -0.34
N ARG A 131 -7.35 -11.38 -0.26
CA ARG A 131 -7.42 -10.49 -1.43
C ARG A 131 -6.05 -10.25 -2.06
N LEU A 132 -5.02 -10.03 -1.24
CA LEU A 132 -3.65 -9.87 -1.73
C LEU A 132 -3.11 -11.17 -2.36
N GLN A 133 -3.48 -12.33 -1.81
CA GLN A 133 -3.15 -13.62 -2.41
C GLN A 133 -3.78 -13.79 -3.80
N GLU A 134 -5.07 -13.47 -3.96
CA GLU A 134 -5.74 -13.49 -5.25
C GLU A 134 -5.02 -12.56 -6.26
N MET A 135 -4.61 -11.37 -5.83
CA MET A 135 -3.87 -10.42 -6.67
C MET A 135 -2.49 -10.94 -7.06
N ALA A 136 -1.76 -11.58 -6.16
CA ALA A 136 -0.47 -12.19 -6.45
C ALA A 136 -0.59 -13.31 -7.48
N PHE A 137 -1.61 -14.18 -7.36
CA PHE A 137 -1.88 -15.25 -8.33
C PHE A 137 -2.19 -14.74 -9.74
N LEU A 138 -2.91 -13.61 -9.84
CA LEU A 138 -3.29 -13.04 -11.14
C LEU A 138 -2.14 -12.29 -11.83
N ASN A 139 -1.06 -11.95 -11.11
CA ASN A 139 0.03 -11.13 -11.62
C ASN A 139 1.37 -11.87 -11.51
N LYS A 140 1.71 -12.66 -12.53
CA LYS A 140 2.97 -13.41 -12.56
C LYS A 140 4.19 -12.51 -12.35
N GLY A 141 5.05 -12.88 -11.40
CA GLY A 141 6.26 -12.13 -11.05
C GLY A 141 6.06 -11.02 -10.01
N LEU A 142 4.84 -10.82 -9.53
CA LEU A 142 4.54 -9.92 -8.41
C LEU A 142 4.70 -10.68 -7.09
N SER A 143 5.52 -10.12 -6.18
CA SER A 143 5.63 -10.55 -4.78
C SER A 143 4.90 -9.54 -3.90
N ILE A 144 3.97 -10.01 -3.08
CA ILE A 144 3.27 -9.18 -2.11
C ILE A 144 3.60 -9.68 -0.70
N GLU A 145 3.92 -8.75 0.18
CA GLU A 145 4.19 -8.98 1.60
C GLU A 145 3.13 -8.21 2.40
N LEU A 146 2.47 -8.89 3.33
CA LEU A 146 1.54 -8.27 4.28
C LEU A 146 2.14 -8.33 5.68
N ILE A 147 2.16 -7.19 6.37
CA ILE A 147 2.67 -7.02 7.72
C ILE A 147 1.57 -6.42 8.58
N ASP A 148 1.27 -7.02 9.73
CA ASP A 148 0.36 -6.45 10.71
C ASP A 148 1.17 -5.91 11.90
N GLU A 149 1.32 -4.58 11.97
CA GLU A 149 2.01 -3.89 13.06
C GLU A 149 1.09 -3.65 14.28
N ARG A 150 -0.20 -4.02 14.20
CA ARG A 150 -1.17 -3.84 15.28
C ARG A 150 -1.08 -4.93 16.35
N VAL A 151 -0.44 -6.05 16.02
CA VAL A 151 -0.28 -7.22 16.92
C VAL A 151 1.03 -7.09 17.67
N THR A 152 0.97 -7.07 19.00
CA THR A 152 2.16 -7.01 19.85
C THR A 152 2.73 -8.41 20.12
N GLU A 153 4.02 -8.51 20.44
CA GLU A 153 4.68 -9.79 20.82
C GLU A 153 3.93 -10.49 21.96
N GLU A 154 3.44 -9.75 22.95
CA GLU A 154 2.63 -10.30 24.06
C GLU A 154 1.32 -10.95 23.59
N GLN A 155 0.68 -10.42 22.55
CA GLN A 155 -0.55 -10.99 22.01
C GLN A 155 -0.28 -12.26 21.21
N ILE A 156 0.84 -12.31 20.49
CA ILE A 156 1.28 -13.51 19.78
C ILE A 156 1.58 -14.65 20.77
N GLU A 157 2.33 -14.38 21.84
CA GLU A 157 2.61 -15.37 22.86
C GLU A 157 1.34 -15.90 23.56
N LEU A 158 0.34 -15.04 23.79
CA LEU A 158 -0.93 -15.46 24.40
C LEU A 158 -1.78 -16.32 23.45
N GLU A 159 -1.78 -16.02 22.15
CA GLU A 159 -2.47 -16.84 21.14
C GLU A 159 -1.78 -18.20 20.96
N GLU A 160 -0.44 -18.24 20.89
CA GLU A 160 0.31 -19.50 20.81
C GLU A 160 0.10 -20.41 22.03
N ILE A 161 0.01 -19.83 23.24
CA ILE A 161 -0.29 -20.58 24.46
C ILE A 161 -1.73 -21.12 24.43
N ALA A 162 -2.69 -20.32 23.96
CA ALA A 162 -4.09 -20.72 23.87
C ALA A 162 -4.29 -21.86 22.84
N ASP A 163 -3.63 -21.80 21.70
CA ASP A 163 -3.66 -22.84 20.68
C ASP A 163 -2.98 -24.14 21.15
N ALA A 164 -1.87 -24.03 21.89
CA ALA A 164 -1.22 -25.19 22.49
C ALA A 164 -2.08 -25.88 23.56
N GLU A 165 -2.88 -25.15 24.30
CA GLU A 165 -3.84 -25.68 25.30
C GLU A 165 -5.09 -26.29 24.66
N SER A 166 -5.53 -25.77 23.49
CA SER A 166 -6.73 -26.26 22.76
C SER A 166 -6.49 -27.55 21.96
N GLY A 167 -5.23 -27.92 21.70
CA GLY A 167 -4.85 -29.17 21.05
C GLY A 167 -5.13 -29.21 19.53
N GLU A 168 -5.41 -28.10 18.89
CA GLU A 168 -5.52 -27.99 17.45
C GLU A 168 -4.14 -27.68 16.82
N THR A 169 -3.42 -28.76 16.45
CA THR A 169 -2.19 -28.65 15.67
C THR A 169 -2.51 -28.43 14.20
N SER A 170 -2.45 -27.21 13.74
CA SER A 170 -2.27 -26.97 12.30
C SER A 170 -0.76 -27.08 12.01
N ALA A 171 -0.37 -28.21 11.39
CA ALA A 171 0.99 -28.43 10.95
C ALA A 171 1.25 -27.60 9.68
N ASP A 172 1.94 -26.47 9.84
CA ASP A 172 2.82 -25.93 8.81
C ASP A 172 4.00 -25.23 9.48
N GLU A 173 5.17 -25.90 9.39
CA GLU A 173 6.42 -25.42 9.98
C GLU A 173 6.98 -24.28 9.14
N THR A 174 6.85 -23.03 9.61
CA THR A 174 7.76 -21.94 9.21
C THR A 174 8.17 -21.17 10.45
N SER A 175 9.48 -21.11 10.67
CA SER A 175 10.15 -20.42 11.78
C SER A 175 9.71 -18.96 11.86
N PHE A 176 9.20 -18.55 13.03
CA PHE A 176 8.76 -17.21 13.32
C PHE A 176 9.89 -16.38 13.92
N ASP A 177 10.31 -15.33 13.22
CA ASP A 177 10.85 -14.13 13.82
C ASP A 177 9.69 -13.13 13.99
N ALA A 178 9.59 -12.52 15.16
CA ALA A 178 8.50 -11.69 15.64
C ALA A 178 8.08 -10.58 14.70
N VAL A 179 7.17 -10.86 13.82
CA VAL A 179 6.19 -10.05 13.08
C VAL A 179 5.51 -11.03 12.12
N SER A 180 4.19 -11.15 12.12
CA SER A 180 3.47 -12.07 11.23
C SER A 180 3.67 -11.65 9.77
N TYR A 181 4.64 -12.28 9.10
CA TYR A 181 4.92 -12.05 7.68
C TYR A 181 4.17 -13.09 6.84
N THR A 182 3.17 -12.67 6.09
CA THR A 182 2.62 -13.52 5.04
C THR A 182 3.28 -13.16 3.71
N HIS A 183 4.14 -14.05 3.20
CA HIS A 183 4.79 -13.89 1.90
C HIS A 183 3.93 -14.54 0.81
N LEU A 184 3.25 -13.73 0.01
CA LEU A 184 2.37 -14.20 -1.04
C LEU A 184 3.11 -14.14 -2.39
N ARG A 185 3.37 -15.30 -3.01
CA ARG A 185 3.98 -15.41 -4.34
C ARG A 185 3.05 -16.13 -5.30
N ALA A 186 3.00 -15.65 -6.55
CA ALA A 186 2.47 -16.44 -7.64
C ALA A 186 3.42 -17.63 -7.92
N HIS A 187 2.92 -18.86 -7.90
CA HIS A 187 3.68 -20.03 -8.32
C HIS A 187 3.81 -20.08 -9.84
N GLU A 188 4.97 -20.53 -10.32
CA GLU A 188 5.25 -20.78 -11.75
C GLU A 188 4.36 -21.91 -12.32
#